data_dfd0a18ec37528ab9db11f690d475488
#
_entry.id   dfd0a18ec37528ab9db11f690d475488
#
_cell.length_a   1.000
_cell.length_b   1.000
_cell.length_c   1.000
_cell.angle_alpha   90.00
_cell.angle_beta   90.00
_cell.angle_gamma   90.00
#
_symmetry.space_group_name_H-M   'P 1'
#
loop_
_entity.id
_entity.type
_entity.pdbx_description
1 polymer ?
#
loop_
_entity_poly.entity_id
_entity_poly.type
_entity_poly.pdbx_seq_one_letter_code
_entity_poly.pdbx_strand_id
1 'polypeptide(L)'
;MRILVMQTTRMGDVIQTSPLIRVLRMRHPDAHIALMVRNMGKAIAERNPDVDEVLLYEEDEMFNATRMRDSDRLLYAYRCAEGEIHRLKEGRYDAAYNCTHSIASAMLIKLAEIPVVFGAHLSDDWQFVLRGSWIKYFFTSVFHREYNDLNLCDITQRFAEGAEPCRNLVLEVTAEDRDFAREILETHGVGPDDFLVCFQLGASEESKRWSEMH
;
A
#
# COMPACT_ATOMS: atom_id res chain seq x y z
N MET A 1 -20.96 -5.67 0.75
CA MET A 1 -19.67 -6.18 0.29
C MET A 1 -18.55 -5.52 1.10
N ARG A 2 -17.59 -6.29 1.58
CA ARG A 2 -16.42 -5.78 2.31
C ARG A 2 -15.14 -6.15 1.53
N ILE A 3 -14.31 -5.17 1.25
CA ILE A 3 -13.11 -5.32 0.44
C ILE A 3 -11.89 -4.94 1.29
N LEU A 4 -10.88 -5.81 1.32
CA LEU A 4 -9.58 -5.51 1.91
C LEU A 4 -8.60 -5.15 0.79
N VAL A 5 -7.97 -3.99 0.88
CA VAL A 5 -6.80 -3.64 0.08
C VAL A 5 -5.58 -3.70 1.01
N MET A 6 -4.57 -4.47 0.65
CA MET A 6 -3.36 -4.60 1.45
C MET A 6 -2.16 -4.00 0.72
N GLN A 7 -1.56 -2.96 1.31
CA GLN A 7 -0.35 -2.32 0.80
C GLN A 7 0.56 -1.95 1.96
N THR A 8 1.42 -2.88 2.38
CA THR A 8 2.29 -2.74 3.56
C THR A 8 3.74 -2.38 3.20
N THR A 9 3.98 -1.88 1.98
CA THR A 9 5.31 -1.48 1.54
C THR A 9 5.62 -0.02 1.92
N ARG A 10 6.09 0.80 1.02
CA ARG A 10 6.50 2.18 1.28
C ARG A 10 5.34 3.17 1.12
N MET A 11 5.45 4.35 1.71
CA MET A 11 4.46 5.43 1.59
C MET A 11 4.12 5.78 0.12
N GLY A 12 5.13 5.80 -0.76
CA GLY A 12 4.94 6.03 -2.19
C GLY A 12 4.07 4.95 -2.85
N ASP A 13 4.20 3.69 -2.43
CA ASP A 13 3.40 2.59 -2.97
C ASP A 13 1.95 2.67 -2.47
N VAL A 14 1.73 3.15 -1.23
CA VAL A 14 0.39 3.39 -0.69
C VAL A 14 -0.35 4.44 -1.52
N ILE A 15 0.27 5.58 -1.82
CA ILE A 15 -0.37 6.61 -2.64
C ILE A 15 -0.58 6.13 -4.09
N GLN A 16 0.32 5.33 -4.64
CA GLN A 16 0.18 4.74 -5.97
C GLN A 16 -0.91 3.66 -6.05
N THR A 17 -1.39 3.16 -4.91
CA THR A 17 -2.53 2.24 -4.82
C THR A 17 -3.88 2.99 -4.83
N SER A 18 -3.88 4.30 -4.59
CA SER A 18 -5.10 5.08 -4.49
C SER A 18 -5.99 5.05 -5.75
N PRO A 19 -5.47 5.00 -7.00
CA PRO A 19 -6.32 4.83 -8.19
C PRO A 19 -7.05 3.48 -8.22
N LEU A 20 -6.45 2.40 -7.70
CA LEU A 20 -7.16 1.12 -7.55
C LEU A 20 -8.33 1.25 -6.59
N ILE A 21 -8.12 1.89 -5.44
CA ILE A 21 -9.16 2.08 -4.43
C ILE A 21 -10.31 2.92 -5.01
N ARG A 22 -10.02 4.00 -5.76
CA ARG A 22 -11.01 4.80 -6.47
C ARG A 22 -11.83 3.96 -7.46
N VAL A 23 -11.16 3.11 -8.24
CA VAL A 23 -11.83 2.20 -9.18
C VAL A 23 -12.74 1.22 -8.44
N LEU A 24 -12.29 0.68 -7.30
CA LEU A 24 -13.11 -0.20 -6.47
C LEU A 24 -14.34 0.52 -5.91
N ARG A 25 -14.18 1.76 -5.44
CA ARG A 25 -15.28 2.60 -4.95
C ARG A 25 -16.29 2.91 -6.05
N MET A 26 -15.84 3.24 -7.26
CA MET A 26 -16.71 3.51 -8.40
C MET A 26 -17.52 2.28 -8.82
N ARG A 27 -16.94 1.07 -8.74
CA ARG A 27 -17.62 -0.19 -9.06
C ARG A 27 -18.55 -0.68 -7.98
N HIS A 28 -18.21 -0.40 -6.75
CA HIS A 28 -18.91 -0.87 -5.56
C HIS A 28 -19.15 0.31 -4.61
N PRO A 29 -20.08 1.24 -4.97
CA PRO A 29 -20.29 2.47 -4.21
C PRO A 29 -20.62 2.23 -2.72
N ASP A 30 -21.36 1.16 -2.44
CA ASP A 30 -21.81 0.78 -1.10
C ASP A 30 -20.88 -0.23 -0.41
N ALA A 31 -19.73 -0.56 -0.99
CA ALA A 31 -18.79 -1.48 -0.37
C ALA A 31 -18.06 -0.79 0.80
N HIS A 32 -17.79 -1.55 1.86
CA HIS A 32 -16.85 -1.13 2.88
C HIS A 32 -15.44 -1.50 2.43
N ILE A 33 -14.60 -0.49 2.22
CA ILE A 33 -13.21 -0.65 1.77
C ILE A 33 -12.26 -0.39 2.94
N ALA A 34 -11.58 -1.44 3.38
CA ALA A 34 -10.51 -1.36 4.36
C ALA A 34 -9.15 -1.33 3.66
N LEU A 35 -8.27 -0.42 4.08
CA LEU A 35 -6.88 -0.35 3.60
C LEU A 35 -5.92 -0.73 4.72
N MET A 36 -5.21 -1.86 4.55
CA MET A 36 -4.18 -2.29 5.48
C MET A 36 -2.81 -1.76 5.07
N VAL A 37 -2.18 -1.01 5.97
CA VAL A 37 -0.89 -0.36 5.76
C VAL A 37 0.01 -0.52 6.99
N ARG A 38 1.33 -0.33 6.82
CA ARG A 38 2.22 -0.12 7.96
C ARG A 38 2.13 1.33 8.46
N ASN A 39 2.68 1.59 9.64
CA ASN A 39 2.60 2.90 10.29
C ASN A 39 3.07 4.05 9.39
N MET A 40 4.12 3.84 8.58
CA MET A 40 4.61 4.85 7.62
C MET A 40 3.58 5.22 6.53
N GLY A 41 2.63 4.36 6.23
CA GLY A 41 1.57 4.60 5.24
C GLY A 41 0.29 5.19 5.83
N LYS A 42 0.16 5.25 7.17
CA LYS A 42 -1.06 5.64 7.88
C LYS A 42 -1.60 6.98 7.42
N ALA A 43 -0.77 8.02 7.46
CA ALA A 43 -1.17 9.38 7.11
C ALA A 43 -1.71 9.50 5.67
N ILE A 44 -1.17 8.73 4.73
CA ILE A 44 -1.67 8.67 3.35
C ILE A 44 -2.99 7.91 3.27
N ALA A 45 -3.11 6.79 3.98
CA ALA A 45 -4.32 5.98 3.99
C ALA A 45 -5.51 6.74 4.58
N GLU A 46 -5.33 7.46 5.69
CA GLU A 46 -6.34 8.28 6.36
C GLU A 46 -6.81 9.49 5.54
N ARG A 47 -6.01 9.92 4.55
CA ARG A 47 -6.33 11.01 3.62
C ARG A 47 -6.95 10.54 2.30
N ASN A 48 -7.26 9.26 2.17
CA ASN A 48 -7.94 8.75 0.99
C ASN A 48 -9.46 8.70 1.24
N PRO A 49 -10.27 9.56 0.56
CA PRO A 49 -11.70 9.66 0.79
C PRO A 49 -12.50 8.42 0.36
N ASP A 50 -11.88 7.49 -0.35
CA ASP A 50 -12.52 6.24 -0.78
C ASP A 50 -12.31 5.08 0.19
N VAL A 51 -11.52 5.29 1.25
CA VAL A 51 -11.23 4.31 2.31
C VAL A 51 -12.18 4.54 3.49
N ASP A 52 -12.87 3.50 3.93
CA ASP A 52 -13.76 3.56 5.09
C ASP A 52 -13.04 3.18 6.39
N GLU A 53 -12.01 2.34 6.30
CA GLU A 53 -11.28 1.84 7.46
C GLU A 53 -9.79 1.70 7.16
N VAL A 54 -8.93 2.21 8.05
CA VAL A 54 -7.49 2.02 7.96
C VAL A 54 -7.05 0.99 9.01
N LEU A 55 -6.44 -0.10 8.55
CA LEU A 55 -5.89 -1.16 9.40
C LEU A 55 -4.37 -1.00 9.48
N LEU A 56 -3.84 -0.85 10.68
CA LEU A 56 -2.39 -0.83 10.88
C LEU A 56 -1.86 -2.25 11.05
N TYR A 57 -0.80 -2.57 10.32
CA TYR A 57 -0.08 -3.83 10.40
C TYR A 57 1.33 -3.61 10.93
N GLU A 58 1.60 -4.14 12.12
CA GLU A 58 2.88 -3.95 12.82
C GLU A 58 3.91 -5.01 12.43
N GLU A 59 4.13 -5.19 11.12
CA GLU A 59 5.04 -6.17 10.55
C GLU A 59 6.47 -6.00 11.07
N ASP A 60 6.92 -4.77 11.27
CA ASP A 60 8.29 -4.47 11.71
C ASP A 60 8.56 -5.01 13.12
N GLU A 61 7.60 -4.91 14.05
CA GLU A 61 7.73 -5.47 15.40
C GLU A 61 7.82 -7.00 15.38
N MET A 62 6.93 -7.65 14.61
CA MET A 62 6.94 -9.09 14.45
C MET A 62 8.25 -9.58 13.84
N PHE A 63 8.71 -8.91 12.79
CA PHE A 63 9.95 -9.26 12.11
C PHE A 63 11.20 -9.09 13.01
N ASN A 64 11.26 -8.00 13.76
CA ASN A 64 12.35 -7.76 14.72
C ASN A 64 12.33 -8.78 15.85
N ALA A 65 11.17 -9.15 16.34
CA ALA A 65 11.01 -10.17 17.37
C ALA A 65 11.54 -11.54 16.92
N THR A 66 11.27 -11.96 15.67
CA THR A 66 11.77 -13.23 15.13
C THR A 66 13.29 -13.27 14.93
N ARG A 67 13.94 -12.12 14.72
CA ARG A 67 15.41 -12.02 14.51
C ARG A 67 16.21 -12.22 15.78
N MET A 68 15.64 -11.97 16.94
CA MET A 68 16.39 -11.93 18.21
C MET A 68 16.70 -13.29 18.82
N ARG A 69 16.27 -14.41 18.21
CA ARG A 69 16.47 -15.79 18.70
C ARG A 69 16.12 -15.98 20.19
N ASP A 70 15.17 -15.21 20.67
CA ASP A 70 14.65 -15.24 22.02
C ASP A 70 13.27 -15.87 22.00
N SER A 71 13.04 -16.86 22.89
CA SER A 71 11.79 -17.61 22.92
C SER A 71 10.57 -16.76 23.25
N ASP A 72 10.73 -15.80 24.17
CA ASP A 72 9.60 -14.94 24.60
C ASP A 72 9.21 -13.96 23.48
N ARG A 73 10.20 -13.46 22.75
CA ARG A 73 9.98 -12.60 21.58
C ARG A 73 9.36 -13.36 20.40
N LEU A 74 9.79 -14.60 20.18
CA LEU A 74 9.17 -15.45 19.18
C LEU A 74 7.70 -15.73 19.51
N LEU A 75 7.40 -16.02 20.78
CA LEU A 75 6.02 -16.20 21.26
C LEU A 75 5.22 -14.91 21.12
N TYR A 76 5.80 -13.76 21.37
CA TYR A 76 5.18 -12.46 21.12
C TYR A 76 4.84 -12.27 19.65
N ALA A 77 5.79 -12.49 18.74
CA ALA A 77 5.55 -12.40 17.28
C ALA A 77 4.42 -13.33 16.82
N TYR A 78 4.38 -14.56 17.36
CA TYR A 78 3.32 -15.51 17.07
C TYR A 78 1.95 -14.98 17.51
N ARG A 79 1.84 -14.46 18.72
CA ARG A 79 0.57 -13.89 19.24
C ARG A 79 0.12 -12.67 18.43
N CYS A 80 1.05 -11.82 18.00
CA CYS A 80 0.73 -10.70 17.14
C CYS A 80 0.17 -11.19 15.80
N ALA A 81 0.83 -12.18 15.17
CA ALA A 81 0.36 -12.75 13.90
C ALA A 81 -1.04 -13.41 14.06
N GLU A 82 -1.26 -14.15 15.15
CA GLU A 82 -2.57 -14.75 15.47
C GLU A 82 -3.65 -13.69 15.67
N GLY A 83 -3.33 -12.59 16.36
CA GLY A 83 -4.23 -11.45 16.54
C GLY A 83 -4.62 -10.79 15.21
N GLU A 84 -3.65 -10.60 14.30
CA GLU A 84 -3.91 -10.06 12.95
C GLU A 84 -4.82 -10.97 12.12
N ILE A 85 -4.57 -12.28 12.13
CA ILE A 85 -5.42 -13.26 11.46
C ILE A 85 -6.84 -13.20 12.01
N HIS A 86 -7.00 -13.16 13.33
CA HIS A 86 -8.30 -13.07 13.97
C HIS A 86 -9.05 -11.79 13.60
N ARG A 87 -8.37 -10.65 13.65
CA ARG A 87 -8.92 -9.35 13.23
C ARG A 87 -9.44 -9.38 11.79
N LEU A 88 -8.67 -9.96 10.87
CA LEU A 88 -9.10 -10.08 9.48
C LEU A 88 -10.28 -11.05 9.29
N LYS A 89 -10.33 -12.14 10.05
CA LYS A 89 -11.48 -13.06 10.05
C LYS A 89 -12.75 -12.37 10.55
N GLU A 90 -12.66 -11.60 11.62
CA GLU A 90 -13.79 -10.82 12.15
C GLU A 90 -14.26 -9.75 11.17
N GLY A 91 -13.34 -9.22 10.37
CA GLY A 91 -13.64 -8.26 9.29
C GLY A 91 -14.56 -8.82 8.19
N ARG A 92 -14.66 -10.15 8.05
CA ARG A 92 -15.52 -10.85 7.09
C ARG A 92 -15.43 -10.26 5.67
N TYR A 93 -14.23 -10.11 5.18
CA TYR A 93 -13.99 -9.56 3.84
C TYR A 93 -14.42 -10.55 2.75
N ASP A 94 -15.18 -10.08 1.77
CA ASP A 94 -15.62 -10.85 0.62
C ASP A 94 -14.49 -10.99 -0.43
N ALA A 95 -13.60 -9.98 -0.49
CA ALA A 95 -12.47 -9.96 -1.41
C ALA A 95 -11.25 -9.25 -0.82
N ALA A 96 -10.06 -9.68 -1.22
CA ALA A 96 -8.80 -8.99 -0.91
C ALA A 96 -8.01 -8.65 -2.18
N TYR A 97 -7.44 -7.45 -2.22
CA TYR A 97 -6.47 -7.00 -3.22
C TYR A 97 -5.10 -6.89 -2.55
N ASN A 98 -4.26 -7.91 -2.76
CA ASN A 98 -2.92 -7.93 -2.17
C ASN A 98 -1.91 -7.22 -3.08
N CYS A 99 -1.63 -5.95 -2.79
CA CYS A 99 -0.65 -5.11 -3.48
C CYS A 99 0.75 -5.18 -2.84
N THR A 100 0.89 -5.86 -1.70
CA THR A 100 2.17 -6.01 -0.98
C THR A 100 3.09 -7.04 -1.62
N HIS A 101 2.51 -8.10 -2.17
CA HIS A 101 3.22 -9.15 -2.91
C HIS A 101 4.28 -9.92 -2.10
N SER A 102 4.19 -9.96 -0.78
CA SER A 102 5.07 -10.76 0.08
C SER A 102 4.45 -12.12 0.42
N ILE A 103 5.30 -13.09 0.79
CA ILE A 103 4.82 -14.38 1.32
C ILE A 103 4.03 -14.15 2.61
N ALA A 104 4.47 -13.24 3.47
CA ALA A 104 3.79 -12.93 4.73
C ALA A 104 2.37 -12.40 4.50
N SER A 105 2.18 -11.45 3.55
CA SER A 105 0.85 -10.94 3.20
C SER A 105 -0.04 -12.02 2.59
N ALA A 106 0.52 -12.90 1.75
CA ALA A 106 -0.21 -14.01 1.16
C ALA A 106 -0.64 -15.05 2.21
N MET A 107 0.22 -15.34 3.20
CA MET A 107 -0.10 -16.22 4.34
C MET A 107 -1.21 -15.61 5.21
N LEU A 108 -1.10 -14.33 5.53
CA LEU A 108 -2.08 -13.62 6.36
C LEU A 108 -3.48 -13.70 5.72
N ILE A 109 -3.60 -13.40 4.42
CA ILE A 109 -4.86 -13.48 3.67
C ILE A 109 -5.39 -14.92 3.63
N LYS A 110 -4.51 -15.92 3.40
CA LYS A 110 -4.90 -17.33 3.36
C LYS A 110 -5.44 -17.81 4.70
N LEU A 111 -4.73 -17.48 5.80
CA LEU A 111 -5.13 -17.85 7.15
C LEU A 111 -6.37 -17.09 7.64
N ALA A 112 -6.61 -15.89 7.11
CA ALA A 112 -7.84 -15.14 7.33
C ALA A 112 -9.05 -15.70 6.57
N GLU A 113 -8.85 -16.68 5.69
CA GLU A 113 -9.90 -17.38 4.93
C GLU A 113 -10.71 -16.45 4.01
N ILE A 114 -10.09 -15.39 3.46
CA ILE A 114 -10.77 -14.48 2.53
C ILE A 114 -11.01 -15.21 1.20
N PRO A 115 -12.27 -15.33 0.74
CA PRO A 115 -12.62 -16.28 -0.33
C PRO A 115 -12.15 -15.87 -1.73
N VAL A 116 -12.06 -14.55 -2.00
CA VAL A 116 -11.64 -14.03 -3.30
C VAL A 116 -10.40 -13.18 -3.13
N VAL A 117 -9.30 -13.56 -3.78
CA VAL A 117 -8.03 -12.83 -3.67
C VAL A 117 -7.53 -12.46 -5.05
N PHE A 118 -7.21 -11.17 -5.22
CA PHE A 118 -6.48 -10.62 -6.36
C PHE A 118 -5.07 -10.27 -5.89
N GLY A 119 -4.07 -10.60 -6.70
CA GLY A 119 -2.67 -10.38 -6.30
C GLY A 119 -1.98 -11.66 -5.89
N ALA A 120 -0.92 -11.48 -5.10
CA ALA A 120 -0.16 -12.58 -4.53
C ALA A 120 -0.97 -13.27 -3.43
N HIS A 121 -1.11 -14.58 -3.53
CA HIS A 121 -1.80 -15.39 -2.53
C HIS A 121 -1.24 -16.81 -2.49
N LEU A 122 -1.67 -17.60 -1.50
CA LEU A 122 -1.37 -19.02 -1.42
C LEU A 122 -2.54 -19.85 -1.95
N SER A 123 -2.24 -20.81 -2.84
CA SER A 123 -3.20 -21.83 -3.27
C SER A 123 -3.58 -22.78 -2.14
N ASP A 124 -4.47 -23.73 -2.40
CA ASP A 124 -4.82 -24.75 -1.41
C ASP A 124 -3.65 -25.68 -1.09
N ASP A 125 -2.75 -25.88 -2.03
CA ASP A 125 -1.49 -26.63 -1.86
C ASP A 125 -0.34 -25.76 -1.29
N TRP A 126 -0.64 -24.58 -0.73
CA TRP A 126 0.34 -23.65 -0.15
C TRP A 126 1.40 -23.13 -1.14
N GLN A 127 1.11 -23.19 -2.44
CA GLN A 127 1.98 -22.61 -3.45
C GLN A 127 1.73 -21.10 -3.56
N PHE A 128 2.81 -20.33 -3.66
CA PHE A 128 2.69 -18.89 -3.92
C PHE A 128 2.30 -18.66 -5.38
N VAL A 129 1.14 -18.07 -5.59
CA VAL A 129 0.55 -17.84 -6.91
C VAL A 129 0.13 -16.39 -7.11
N LEU A 130 0.08 -15.97 -8.36
CA LEU A 130 -0.35 -14.64 -8.78
C LEU A 130 -1.65 -14.75 -9.56
N ARG A 131 -2.73 -14.15 -9.04
CA ARG A 131 -4.01 -14.10 -9.73
C ARG A 131 -4.22 -12.73 -10.37
N GLY A 132 -4.57 -12.72 -11.66
CA GLY A 132 -4.81 -11.53 -12.46
C GLY A 132 -3.67 -11.26 -13.44
N SER A 133 -4.05 -10.85 -14.67
CA SER A 133 -3.10 -10.59 -15.74
C SER A 133 -2.19 -9.41 -15.43
N TRP A 134 -2.76 -8.34 -14.88
CA TRP A 134 -2.03 -7.13 -14.52
C TRP A 134 -1.10 -7.30 -13.33
N ILE A 135 -1.43 -8.22 -12.42
CA ILE A 135 -0.55 -8.57 -11.32
C ILE A 135 0.66 -9.36 -11.82
N LYS A 136 0.46 -10.29 -12.74
CA LYS A 136 1.57 -10.99 -13.42
C LYS A 136 2.44 -10.01 -14.20
N TYR A 137 1.83 -9.05 -14.90
CA TYR A 137 2.56 -7.98 -15.60
C TYR A 137 3.39 -7.13 -14.62
N PHE A 138 2.79 -6.73 -13.48
CA PHE A 138 3.52 -5.99 -12.44
C PHE A 138 4.77 -6.74 -11.97
N PHE A 139 4.65 -8.02 -11.67
CA PHE A 139 5.80 -8.84 -11.24
C PHE A 139 6.88 -8.90 -12.32
N THR A 140 6.48 -9.10 -13.57
CA THR A 140 7.43 -9.11 -14.69
C THR A 140 8.14 -7.74 -14.81
N SER A 141 7.40 -6.64 -14.73
CA SER A 141 7.96 -5.29 -14.86
C SER A 141 8.87 -4.88 -13.70
N VAL A 142 8.69 -5.44 -12.51
CA VAL A 142 9.60 -5.20 -11.37
C VAL A 142 10.98 -5.82 -11.63
N PHE A 143 11.03 -7.02 -12.21
CA PHE A 143 12.28 -7.72 -12.48
C PHE A 143 12.92 -7.33 -13.82
N HIS A 144 12.11 -6.87 -14.79
CA HIS A 144 12.52 -6.54 -16.15
C HIS A 144 12.00 -5.14 -16.53
N ARG A 145 12.50 -4.12 -15.82
CA ARG A 145 12.05 -2.73 -15.96
C ARG A 145 12.25 -2.16 -17.37
N GLU A 146 13.21 -2.69 -18.10
CA GLU A 146 13.50 -2.33 -19.49
C GLU A 146 12.34 -2.61 -20.46
N TYR A 147 11.39 -3.46 -20.07
CA TYR A 147 10.21 -3.80 -20.88
C TYR A 147 8.93 -3.11 -20.39
N ASN A 148 9.03 -2.18 -19.44
CA ASN A 148 7.87 -1.52 -18.87
C ASN A 148 7.84 -0.03 -19.19
N ASP A 149 6.88 0.37 -20.01
CA ASP A 149 6.60 1.77 -20.36
C ASP A 149 5.43 2.38 -19.55
N LEU A 150 4.79 1.60 -18.69
CA LEU A 150 3.62 2.03 -17.93
C LEU A 150 3.99 2.59 -16.57
N ASN A 151 3.27 3.60 -16.14
CA ASN A 151 3.32 4.11 -14.77
C ASN A 151 2.74 3.05 -13.80
N LEU A 152 3.28 2.95 -12.58
CA LEU A 152 2.78 2.01 -11.58
C LEU A 152 1.30 2.25 -11.24
N CYS A 153 0.83 3.49 -11.24
CA CYS A 153 -0.59 3.79 -11.05
C CYS A 153 -1.47 3.21 -12.16
N ASP A 154 -0.97 3.21 -13.40
CA ASP A 154 -1.67 2.59 -14.55
C ASP A 154 -1.75 1.07 -14.42
N ILE A 155 -0.76 0.45 -13.80
CA ILE A 155 -0.72 -0.99 -13.57
C ILE A 155 -1.62 -1.36 -12.39
N THR A 156 -1.46 -0.69 -11.25
CA THR A 156 -2.16 -1.06 -10.01
C THR A 156 -3.67 -0.91 -10.11
N GLN A 157 -4.18 0.16 -10.73
CA GLN A 157 -5.63 0.33 -10.91
C GLN A 157 -6.28 -0.79 -11.72
N ARG A 158 -5.52 -1.42 -12.63
CA ARG A 158 -5.99 -2.53 -13.45
C ARG A 158 -6.04 -3.88 -12.72
N PHE A 159 -5.63 -3.93 -11.46
CA PHE A 159 -5.87 -5.10 -10.61
C PHE A 159 -7.37 -5.32 -10.38
N ALA A 160 -8.18 -4.26 -10.45
CA ALA A 160 -9.62 -4.34 -10.58
C ALA A 160 -10.02 -4.54 -12.06
N GLU A 161 -9.79 -5.71 -12.61
CA GLU A 161 -9.95 -6.04 -14.03
C GLU A 161 -11.26 -5.53 -14.66
N GLY A 162 -11.19 -4.97 -15.87
CA GLY A 162 -12.36 -4.51 -16.64
C GLY A 162 -12.97 -3.19 -16.14
N ALA A 163 -12.29 -2.40 -15.34
CA ALA A 163 -12.73 -1.08 -14.92
C ALA A 163 -12.17 0.03 -15.82
N GLU A 164 -12.89 1.15 -15.90
CA GLU A 164 -12.39 2.36 -16.51
C GLU A 164 -11.20 2.91 -15.68
N PRO A 165 -10.11 3.32 -16.32
CA PRO A 165 -8.94 3.76 -15.61
C PRO A 165 -9.15 5.11 -14.91
N CYS A 166 -8.71 5.19 -13.66
CA CYS A 166 -8.56 6.44 -12.94
C CYS A 166 -7.12 6.94 -13.10
N ARG A 167 -6.93 8.10 -13.73
CA ARG A 167 -5.59 8.61 -14.05
C ARG A 167 -4.94 9.43 -12.95
N ASN A 168 -5.69 9.78 -11.91
CA ASN A 168 -5.24 10.68 -10.87
C ASN A 168 -4.98 9.92 -9.57
N LEU A 169 -3.91 10.31 -8.88
CA LEU A 169 -3.75 9.95 -7.48
C LEU A 169 -4.89 10.53 -6.65
N VAL A 170 -5.35 9.78 -5.66
CA VAL A 170 -6.44 10.18 -4.78
C VAL A 170 -5.87 10.42 -3.39
N LEU A 171 -5.79 11.69 -3.02
CA LEU A 171 -5.32 12.14 -1.72
C LEU A 171 -6.03 13.45 -1.38
N GLU A 172 -6.66 13.51 -0.24
CA GLU A 172 -7.25 14.75 0.26
C GLU A 172 -6.16 15.65 0.85
N VAL A 173 -6.09 16.88 0.35
CA VAL A 173 -5.26 17.95 0.89
C VAL A 173 -6.19 18.97 1.50
N THR A 174 -6.18 19.09 2.84
CA THR A 174 -7.08 19.99 3.58
C THR A 174 -6.67 21.46 3.45
N ALA A 175 -7.51 22.37 3.90
CA ALA A 175 -7.17 23.78 4.00
C ALA A 175 -5.99 23.98 4.97
N GLU A 176 -6.00 23.27 6.10
CA GLU A 176 -4.93 23.31 7.10
C GLU A 176 -3.57 22.89 6.52
N ASP A 177 -3.54 21.82 5.70
CA ASP A 177 -2.30 21.38 5.03
C ASP A 177 -1.76 22.48 4.08
N ARG A 178 -2.66 23.17 3.37
CA ARG A 178 -2.28 24.27 2.47
C ARG A 178 -1.79 25.50 3.24
N ASP A 179 -2.43 25.83 4.35
CA ASP A 179 -2.05 26.95 5.19
C ASP A 179 -0.70 26.69 5.84
N PHE A 180 -0.46 25.49 6.34
CA PHE A 180 0.83 25.06 6.87
C PHE A 180 1.95 25.16 5.82
N ALA A 181 1.69 24.68 4.59
CA ALA A 181 2.66 24.78 3.50
C ALA A 181 2.96 26.24 3.15
N ARG A 182 1.93 27.11 3.12
CA ARG A 182 2.08 28.52 2.85
C ARG A 182 2.93 29.20 3.93
N GLU A 183 2.65 28.96 5.20
CA GLU A 183 3.41 29.50 6.33
C GLU A 183 4.91 29.15 6.24
N ILE A 184 5.23 27.90 5.90
CA ILE A 184 6.61 27.47 5.69
C ILE A 184 7.26 28.27 4.56
N LEU A 185 6.59 28.41 3.41
CA LEU A 185 7.14 29.12 2.26
C LEU A 185 7.35 30.61 2.57
N GLU A 186 6.39 31.27 3.19
CA GLU A 186 6.47 32.67 3.61
C GLU A 186 7.60 32.91 4.63
N THR A 187 7.80 31.99 5.59
CA THR A 187 8.89 32.05 6.57
C THR A 187 10.26 32.03 5.88
N HIS A 188 10.35 31.38 4.71
CA HIS A 188 11.57 31.31 3.90
C HIS A 188 11.62 32.39 2.80
N GLY A 189 10.70 33.37 2.81
CA GLY A 189 10.65 34.47 1.88
C GLY A 189 10.16 34.10 0.47
N VAL A 190 9.44 32.98 0.35
CA VAL A 190 8.85 32.52 -0.93
C VAL A 190 7.39 33.01 -0.99
N GLY A 191 7.10 33.87 -1.96
CA GLY A 191 5.77 34.43 -2.22
C GLY A 191 4.93 33.58 -3.18
N PRO A 192 3.63 33.92 -3.32
CA PRO A 192 2.70 33.14 -4.15
C PRO A 192 3.02 33.16 -5.66
N ASP A 193 3.73 34.19 -6.12
CA ASP A 193 4.10 34.37 -7.54
C ASP A 193 5.54 33.89 -7.85
N ASP A 194 6.26 33.41 -6.85
CA ASP A 194 7.63 32.97 -7.02
C ASP A 194 7.69 31.59 -7.71
N PHE A 195 8.71 31.44 -8.57
CA PHE A 195 8.98 30.14 -9.20
C PHE A 195 9.65 29.20 -8.20
N LEU A 196 8.90 28.21 -7.72
CA LEU A 196 9.35 27.24 -6.72
C LEU A 196 9.94 26.00 -7.36
N VAL A 197 11.18 25.65 -6.99
CA VAL A 197 11.85 24.40 -7.36
C VAL A 197 12.10 23.57 -6.10
N CYS A 198 11.53 22.37 -6.05
CA CYS A 198 11.73 21.45 -4.95
C CYS A 198 12.73 20.35 -5.31
N PHE A 199 13.76 20.16 -4.48
CA PHE A 199 14.74 19.10 -4.64
C PHE A 199 14.57 18.05 -3.54
N GLN A 200 14.32 16.79 -3.93
CA GLN A 200 14.36 15.64 -3.02
C GLN A 200 15.79 15.11 -2.96
N LEU A 201 16.53 15.49 -1.92
CA LEU A 201 17.94 15.13 -1.74
C LEU A 201 18.14 13.74 -1.10
N GLY A 202 17.19 13.32 -0.28
CA GLY A 202 17.28 12.06 0.47
C GLY A 202 16.73 10.85 -0.27
N ALA A 203 17.35 9.70 -0.09
CA ALA A 203 16.83 8.40 -0.50
C ALA A 203 17.21 7.32 0.52
N SER A 204 16.41 6.25 0.60
CA SER A 204 16.67 5.13 1.51
C SER A 204 17.90 4.29 1.11
N GLU A 205 18.30 4.34 -0.16
CA GLU A 205 19.44 3.62 -0.71
C GLU A 205 20.46 4.63 -1.25
N GLU A 206 21.73 4.39 -0.98
CA GLU A 206 22.83 5.26 -1.43
C GLU A 206 22.89 5.38 -2.95
N SER A 207 22.62 4.29 -3.68
CA SER A 207 22.55 4.26 -5.14
C SER A 207 21.48 5.18 -5.76
N LYS A 208 20.53 5.64 -4.96
CA LYS A 208 19.43 6.54 -5.37
C LYS A 208 19.64 7.98 -4.92
N ARG A 209 20.72 8.25 -4.20
CA ARG A 209 21.06 9.62 -3.76
C ARG A 209 21.81 10.35 -4.87
N TRP A 210 21.54 11.64 -4.97
CA TRP A 210 22.35 12.51 -5.80
C TRP A 210 23.76 12.60 -5.18
N SER A 211 24.79 12.47 -6.02
CA SER A 211 26.19 12.60 -5.55
C SER A 211 26.50 14.07 -5.24
N GLU A 212 27.14 14.33 -4.10
CA GLU A 212 27.60 15.67 -3.71
C GLU A 212 28.73 16.20 -4.61
N MET A 213 29.29 15.35 -5.46
CA MET A 213 30.42 15.68 -6.35
C MET A 213 30.01 16.08 -7.78
N HIS A 214 28.74 16.39 -8.02
CA HIS A 214 28.27 16.83 -9.35
C HIS A 214 27.60 18.18 -9.29
#